data_1a54064345f1f29e55af9304610f831f
#
_entry.id   1a54064345f1f29e55af9304610f831f
#
_cell.length_a   1.000
_cell.length_b   1.000
_cell.length_c   1.000
_cell.angle_alpha   90.00
_cell.angle_beta   90.00
_cell.angle_gamma   90.00
#
_symmetry.space_group_name_H-M   'P 1'
#
loop_
_entity.id
_entity.type
_entity.pdbx_description
1 polymer ?
#
loop_
_entity_poly.entity_id
_entity_poly.type
_entity_poly.pdbx_seq_one_letter_code
_entity_poly.pdbx_strand_id
1 'polypeptide(L)'
;MFGWRDAVKLRSRGPASRSRFPRWLSVSAMAALLLVSGCTQEFGPQAQQPQGASLADIREKIDLIKHDSCFTGNPRDKYPSCGGRYLTELHNAVQAARSEAEKTPVGDRIRPAVGAVTASINDFRSSSCDTDVGSPEQCGSALHTMNANLDRLSKELESAG
;
A
#
# COMPACT_ATOMS: atom_id res chain seq x y z
N MET A 1 -39.95 -5.81 23.39
CA MET A 1 -41.03 -6.12 22.41
C MET A 1 -41.00 -5.02 21.36
N PHE A 2 -40.45 -5.29 20.20
CA PHE A 2 -40.84 -4.75 18.90
C PHE A 2 -39.86 -5.32 17.89
N GLY A 3 -40.37 -6.27 17.14
CA GLY A 3 -39.62 -6.89 16.06
C GLY A 3 -39.81 -6.06 14.79
N TRP A 4 -38.72 -5.97 14.03
CA TRP A 4 -38.75 -5.60 12.62
C TRP A 4 -38.00 -6.66 11.82
N ARG A 5 -38.82 -7.56 11.22
CA ARG A 5 -38.41 -8.38 10.08
C ARG A 5 -38.95 -7.67 8.86
N ASP A 6 -38.08 -7.22 8.00
CA ASP A 6 -38.45 -6.90 6.64
C ASP A 6 -37.48 -7.50 5.66
N ALA A 7 -38.01 -8.43 4.92
CA ALA A 7 -37.41 -9.19 3.87
C ALA A 7 -37.24 -8.31 2.61
N VAL A 8 -36.01 -8.11 2.17
CA VAL A 8 -35.74 -7.55 0.84
C VAL A 8 -35.57 -8.67 -0.17
N LYS A 9 -36.58 -8.81 -0.98
CA LYS A 9 -36.75 -9.76 -2.07
C LYS A 9 -35.99 -9.25 -3.30
N LEU A 10 -34.78 -9.76 -3.51
CA LEU A 10 -34.03 -9.48 -4.74
C LEU A 10 -34.57 -10.31 -5.91
N ARG A 11 -35.22 -9.62 -6.81
CA ARG A 11 -35.58 -10.11 -8.14
C ARG A 11 -34.79 -9.33 -9.16
N SER A 12 -33.86 -9.96 -9.84
CA SER A 12 -33.46 -9.47 -11.15
C SER A 12 -33.06 -10.64 -12.04
N ARG A 13 -33.99 -10.98 -12.90
CA ARG A 13 -33.74 -11.78 -14.10
C ARG A 13 -33.38 -10.79 -15.21
N GLY A 14 -32.17 -10.82 -15.70
CA GLY A 14 -31.78 -10.15 -16.95
C GLY A 14 -31.73 -11.17 -18.09
N PRO A 15 -32.22 -10.84 -19.29
CA PRO A 15 -32.30 -11.77 -20.41
C PRO A 15 -30.96 -11.92 -21.13
N ALA A 16 -30.68 -13.17 -21.53
CA ALA A 16 -29.57 -13.56 -22.36
C ALA A 16 -29.72 -12.98 -23.78
N SER A 17 -28.79 -12.11 -24.16
CA SER A 17 -28.65 -11.65 -25.55
C SER A 17 -27.71 -12.61 -26.29
N ARG A 18 -28.32 -13.44 -27.13
CA ARG A 18 -27.60 -14.25 -28.12
C ARG A 18 -27.33 -13.37 -29.36
N SER A 19 -26.14 -12.88 -29.51
CA SER A 19 -25.69 -12.30 -30.79
C SER A 19 -25.11 -13.41 -31.66
N ARG A 20 -25.85 -13.78 -32.71
CA ARG A 20 -25.38 -14.61 -33.82
C ARG A 20 -24.53 -13.73 -34.72
N PHE A 21 -23.23 -13.95 -34.82
CA PHE A 21 -22.40 -13.37 -35.86
C PHE A 21 -22.36 -14.30 -37.07
N PRO A 22 -22.64 -13.82 -38.28
CA PRO A 22 -22.51 -14.60 -39.49
C PRO A 22 -21.03 -14.71 -39.90
N ARG A 23 -20.64 -15.95 -40.20
CA ARG A 23 -19.40 -16.28 -40.87
C ARG A 23 -19.47 -15.76 -42.31
N TRP A 24 -18.64 -14.81 -42.65
CA TRP A 24 -18.30 -14.57 -44.05
C TRP A 24 -16.77 -14.66 -44.20
N LEU A 25 -16.42 -15.64 -45.00
CA LEU A 25 -15.09 -15.85 -45.54
C LEU A 25 -14.74 -14.66 -46.48
N SER A 26 -13.56 -14.09 -46.32
CA SER A 26 -12.88 -13.41 -47.44
C SER A 26 -11.38 -13.52 -47.20
N VAL A 27 -10.80 -14.40 -48.00
CA VAL A 27 -9.39 -14.51 -48.27
C VAL A 27 -8.99 -13.27 -49.08
N SER A 28 -8.06 -12.49 -48.60
CA SER A 28 -7.29 -11.54 -49.41
C SER A 28 -5.88 -11.43 -48.85
N ALA A 29 -4.99 -12.12 -49.54
CA ALA A 29 -3.57 -11.94 -49.43
C ALA A 29 -3.19 -10.53 -49.88
N MET A 30 -2.55 -9.74 -49.01
CA MET A 30 -1.79 -8.61 -49.43
C MET A 30 -0.58 -8.44 -48.51
N ALA A 31 0.57 -8.80 -49.07
CA ALA A 31 1.86 -8.55 -48.51
C ALA A 31 2.09 -7.04 -48.46
N ALA A 32 1.98 -6.43 -47.33
CA ALA A 32 2.44 -5.10 -47.05
C ALA A 32 3.67 -5.18 -46.16
N LEU A 33 4.82 -4.91 -46.70
CA LEU A 33 6.06 -4.61 -46.01
C LEU A 33 5.82 -3.40 -45.12
N LEU A 34 5.44 -3.65 -43.90
CA LEU A 34 5.49 -2.64 -42.83
C LEU A 34 6.93 -2.59 -42.35
N LEU A 35 7.62 -1.55 -42.78
CA LEU A 35 8.77 -1.00 -42.09
C LEU A 35 8.28 -0.67 -40.66
N VAL A 36 8.40 -1.63 -39.79
CA VAL A 36 8.28 -1.40 -38.34
C VAL A 36 9.48 -0.56 -37.97
N SER A 37 9.27 0.76 -38.01
CA SER A 37 10.11 1.69 -37.26
C SER A 37 10.12 1.18 -35.84
N GLY A 38 11.19 0.48 -35.48
CA GLY A 38 11.40 0.04 -34.10
C GLY A 38 11.42 1.26 -33.21
N CYS A 39 10.30 1.55 -32.55
CA CYS A 39 10.42 2.11 -31.24
C CYS A 39 11.24 1.09 -30.46
N THR A 40 12.52 1.34 -30.35
CA THR A 40 13.32 0.76 -29.29
C THR A 40 12.61 1.21 -28.03
N GLN A 41 11.70 0.37 -27.55
CA GLN A 41 11.34 0.38 -26.16
C GLN A 41 12.70 0.28 -25.45
N GLU A 42 13.15 1.43 -25.01
CA GLU A 42 14.23 1.49 -24.05
C GLU A 42 13.70 0.68 -22.87
N PHE A 43 14.07 -0.61 -22.85
CA PHE A 43 13.99 -1.38 -21.63
C PHE A 43 14.95 -0.66 -20.70
N GLY A 44 14.45 0.39 -20.06
CA GLY A 44 15.03 0.85 -18.83
C GLY A 44 15.24 -0.39 -17.97
N PRO A 45 16.27 -0.46 -17.14
CA PRO A 45 16.56 -1.62 -16.35
C PRO A 45 15.21 -2.07 -15.77
N GLN A 46 14.73 -3.26 -16.19
CA GLN A 46 13.51 -3.83 -15.66
C GLN A 46 13.67 -3.68 -14.17
N ALA A 47 12.82 -2.89 -13.55
CA ALA A 47 12.76 -2.84 -12.10
C ALA A 47 12.63 -4.31 -11.72
N GLN A 48 13.74 -4.91 -11.34
CA GLN A 48 13.75 -6.27 -10.83
C GLN A 48 12.68 -6.23 -9.76
N GLN A 49 11.61 -6.99 -9.99
CA GLN A 49 10.62 -7.19 -8.93
C GLN A 49 11.44 -7.51 -7.70
N PRO A 50 11.36 -6.70 -6.63
CA PRO A 50 12.25 -6.87 -5.50
C PRO A 50 12.07 -8.31 -5.01
N GLN A 51 13.07 -9.12 -5.28
CA GLN A 51 13.20 -10.43 -4.67
C GLN A 51 13.26 -10.11 -3.18
N GLY A 52 12.19 -10.37 -2.46
CA GLY A 52 11.85 -10.01 -1.10
C GLY A 52 12.89 -9.11 -0.42
N ALA A 53 12.52 -7.85 -0.16
CA ALA A 53 13.46 -6.89 0.43
C ALA A 53 14.15 -7.52 1.64
N SER A 54 15.47 -7.52 1.68
CA SER A 54 16.22 -8.04 2.81
C SER A 54 15.99 -7.18 4.06
N LEU A 55 16.32 -7.69 5.25
CA LEU A 55 16.26 -6.88 6.48
C LEU A 55 17.11 -5.60 6.37
N ALA A 56 18.24 -5.64 5.64
CA ALA A 56 19.08 -4.47 5.41
C ALA A 56 18.38 -3.41 4.57
N ASP A 57 17.72 -3.82 3.47
CA ASP A 57 16.96 -2.90 2.60
C ASP A 57 15.78 -2.27 3.35
N ILE A 58 15.13 -3.05 4.22
CA ILE A 58 14.00 -2.58 5.03
C ILE A 58 14.49 -1.54 6.05
N ARG A 59 15.63 -1.77 6.69
CA ARG A 59 16.26 -0.80 7.61
C ARG A 59 16.56 0.51 6.91
N GLU A 60 17.28 0.45 5.78
CA GLU A 60 17.62 1.63 5.00
C GLU A 60 16.36 2.42 4.63
N LYS A 61 15.30 1.71 4.19
CA LYS A 61 14.04 2.36 3.86
C LYS A 61 13.36 3.02 5.07
N ILE A 62 13.37 2.38 6.22
CA ILE A 62 12.82 2.95 7.45
C ILE A 62 13.65 4.16 7.89
N ASP A 63 14.97 4.11 7.78
CA ASP A 63 15.83 5.24 8.08
C ASP A 63 15.54 6.43 7.18
N LEU A 64 15.31 6.23 5.88
CA LEU A 64 14.89 7.29 4.97
C LEU A 64 13.54 7.90 5.38
N ILE A 65 12.57 7.08 5.79
CA ILE A 65 11.27 7.54 6.28
C ILE A 65 11.43 8.37 7.56
N LYS A 66 12.33 8.01 8.44
CA LYS A 66 12.63 8.77 9.68
C LYS A 66 13.26 10.15 9.42
N HIS A 67 13.78 10.41 8.24
CA HIS A 67 14.24 11.73 7.82
C HIS A 67 13.14 12.61 7.20
N ASP A 68 11.95 12.05 6.96
CA ASP A 68 10.82 12.83 6.45
C ASP A 68 10.33 13.86 7.48
N SER A 69 9.81 14.98 7.00
CA SER A 69 9.27 16.05 7.85
C SER A 69 8.07 15.61 8.70
N CYS A 70 7.36 14.57 8.29
CA CYS A 70 6.27 13.97 9.05
C CYS A 70 6.76 13.19 10.28
N PHE A 71 8.00 12.70 10.23
CA PHE A 71 8.64 12.06 11.39
C PHE A 71 9.35 13.06 12.28
N THR A 72 10.13 13.99 11.69
CA THR A 72 11.01 14.90 12.43
C THR A 72 10.33 16.17 12.90
N GLY A 73 9.19 16.56 12.30
CA GLY A 73 8.48 17.79 12.61
C GLY A 73 7.52 17.65 13.80
N ASN A 74 6.93 18.81 14.19
CA ASN A 74 5.87 18.80 15.19
C ASN A 74 4.62 18.09 14.63
N PRO A 75 4.14 17.00 15.23
CA PRO A 75 3.02 16.23 14.71
C PRO A 75 1.74 17.04 14.51
N ARG A 76 1.44 18.00 15.37
CA ARG A 76 0.25 18.86 15.23
C ARG A 76 0.26 19.72 13.98
N ASP A 77 1.45 20.19 13.59
CA ASP A 77 1.60 21.08 12.44
C ASP A 77 1.75 20.30 11.13
N LYS A 78 2.18 19.05 11.23
CA LYS A 78 2.54 18.23 10.06
C LYS A 78 1.48 17.24 9.62
N TYR A 79 0.58 16.81 10.51
CA TYR A 79 -0.38 15.74 10.19
C TYR A 79 -1.17 15.97 8.89
N PRO A 80 -1.58 17.19 8.51
CA PRO A 80 -2.37 17.37 7.29
C PRO A 80 -1.62 16.96 6.01
N SER A 81 -0.29 17.11 6.02
CA SER A 81 0.56 16.77 4.87
C SER A 81 1.06 15.33 4.88
N CYS A 82 0.82 14.57 5.96
CA CYS A 82 1.37 13.24 6.15
C CYS A 82 0.47 12.10 5.64
N GLY A 83 -0.77 12.39 5.23
CA GLY A 83 -1.72 11.40 4.73
C GLY A 83 -1.40 10.83 3.34
N GLY A 84 -0.60 11.51 2.55
CA GLY A 84 -0.27 11.15 1.18
C GLY A 84 0.95 10.21 1.08
N ARG A 85 2.05 10.77 0.55
CA ARG A 85 3.28 10.01 0.26
C ARG A 85 3.87 9.33 1.49
N TYR A 86 4.00 10.07 2.60
CA TYR A 86 4.58 9.53 3.84
C TYR A 86 3.86 8.26 4.31
N LEU A 87 2.52 8.30 4.41
CA LEU A 87 1.73 7.17 4.84
C LEU A 87 1.81 5.98 3.89
N THR A 88 1.93 6.24 2.58
CA THR A 88 2.10 5.20 1.56
C THR A 88 3.46 4.53 1.66
N GLU A 89 4.53 5.31 1.82
CA GLU A 89 5.90 4.78 1.96
C GLU A 89 6.04 3.98 3.26
N LEU A 90 5.48 4.49 4.36
CA LEU A 90 5.45 3.78 5.64
C LEU A 90 4.69 2.46 5.54
N HIS A 91 3.50 2.46 4.93
CA HIS A 91 2.73 1.25 4.72
C HIS A 91 3.51 0.20 3.93
N ASN A 92 4.16 0.59 2.83
CA ASN A 92 4.96 -0.30 2.01
C ASN A 92 6.16 -0.87 2.75
N ALA A 93 6.87 -0.06 3.54
CA ALA A 93 7.99 -0.53 4.36
C ALA A 93 7.54 -1.54 5.42
N VAL A 94 6.40 -1.29 6.06
CA VAL A 94 5.82 -2.19 7.07
C VAL A 94 5.35 -3.51 6.45
N GLN A 95 4.79 -3.50 5.23
CA GLN A 95 4.43 -4.73 4.52
C GLN A 95 5.67 -5.55 4.15
N ALA A 96 6.75 -4.91 3.72
CA ALA A 96 8.02 -5.58 3.47
C ALA A 96 8.59 -6.22 4.75
N ALA A 97 8.58 -5.48 5.88
CA ALA A 97 9.01 -5.98 7.17
C ALA A 97 8.17 -7.18 7.64
N ARG A 98 6.85 -7.14 7.42
CA ARG A 98 5.96 -8.27 7.72
C ARG A 98 6.33 -9.51 6.92
N SER A 99 6.47 -9.34 5.59
CA SER A 99 6.81 -10.45 4.70
C SER A 99 8.16 -11.09 5.07
N GLU A 100 9.14 -10.28 5.48
CA GLU A 100 10.44 -10.80 5.90
C GLU A 100 10.37 -11.46 7.27
N ALA A 101 9.56 -10.94 8.20
CA ALA A 101 9.32 -11.55 9.50
C ALA A 101 8.71 -12.96 9.41
N GLU A 102 8.01 -13.27 8.31
CA GLU A 102 7.45 -14.62 8.08
C GLU A 102 8.50 -15.62 7.60
N LYS A 103 9.63 -15.15 7.06
CA LYS A 103 10.66 -15.97 6.43
C LYS A 103 11.89 -16.21 7.32
N THR A 104 12.06 -15.40 8.34
CA THR A 104 13.30 -15.39 9.13
C THR A 104 13.05 -15.81 10.58
N PRO A 105 14.04 -16.47 11.24
CA PRO A 105 13.94 -16.83 12.65
C PRO A 105 13.79 -15.62 13.59
N VAL A 106 14.26 -14.44 13.16
CA VAL A 106 14.13 -13.19 13.94
C VAL A 106 12.74 -12.57 13.82
N GLY A 107 11.88 -13.12 12.97
CA GLY A 107 10.54 -12.60 12.71
C GLY A 107 9.67 -12.49 13.96
N ASP A 108 9.78 -13.43 14.91
CA ASP A 108 9.01 -13.39 16.15
C ASP A 108 9.32 -12.14 17.00
N ARG A 109 10.52 -11.59 16.88
CA ARG A 109 10.94 -10.36 17.58
C ARG A 109 10.37 -9.10 16.93
N ILE A 110 10.41 -9.01 15.60
CA ILE A 110 9.97 -7.81 14.87
C ILE A 110 8.46 -7.77 14.64
N ARG A 111 7.77 -8.91 14.63
CA ARG A 111 6.31 -9.02 14.35
C ARG A 111 5.44 -8.15 15.25
N PRO A 112 5.67 -8.07 16.58
CA PRO A 112 4.88 -7.17 17.44
C PRO A 112 5.04 -5.70 17.07
N ALA A 113 6.25 -5.25 16.71
CA ALA A 113 6.51 -3.87 16.31
C ALA A 113 5.87 -3.57 14.94
N VAL A 114 5.93 -4.49 13.99
CA VAL A 114 5.21 -4.42 12.70
C VAL A 114 3.70 -4.28 12.92
N GLY A 115 3.14 -5.07 13.84
CA GLY A 115 1.73 -5.00 14.22
C GLY A 115 1.36 -3.63 14.80
N ALA A 116 2.19 -3.08 15.67
CA ALA A 116 1.96 -1.78 16.30
C ALA A 116 1.97 -0.63 15.28
N VAL A 117 2.92 -0.61 14.33
CA VAL A 117 2.92 0.40 13.26
C VAL A 117 1.70 0.24 12.36
N THR A 118 1.34 -0.99 11.99
CA THR A 118 0.15 -1.25 11.17
C THR A 118 -1.13 -0.72 11.86
N ALA A 119 -1.29 -0.98 13.15
CA ALA A 119 -2.42 -0.47 13.92
C ALA A 119 -2.45 1.06 13.92
N SER A 120 -1.30 1.72 14.17
CA SER A 120 -1.22 3.19 14.16
C SER A 120 -1.56 3.81 12.79
N ILE A 121 -1.18 3.16 11.67
CA ILE A 121 -1.57 3.59 10.33
C ILE A 121 -3.09 3.53 10.17
N ASN A 122 -3.71 2.46 10.64
CA ASN A 122 -5.16 2.29 10.58
C ASN A 122 -5.88 3.31 11.47
N ASP A 123 -5.37 3.57 12.67
CA ASP A 123 -5.92 4.57 13.59
C ASP A 123 -5.85 5.97 12.99
N PHE A 124 -4.73 6.33 12.35
CA PHE A 124 -4.57 7.60 11.65
C PHE A 124 -5.61 7.78 10.54
N ARG A 125 -5.81 6.74 9.72
CA ARG A 125 -6.81 6.76 8.64
C ARG A 125 -8.24 6.79 9.17
N SER A 126 -8.57 5.94 10.15
CA SER A 126 -9.92 5.87 10.70
C SER A 126 -10.35 7.14 11.44
N SER A 127 -9.37 7.91 11.89
CA SER A 127 -9.58 9.25 12.48
C SER A 127 -9.64 10.37 11.42
N SER A 128 -9.67 10.01 10.12
CA SER A 128 -9.68 10.95 8.98
C SER A 128 -8.48 11.92 8.97
N CYS A 129 -7.35 11.49 9.53
CA CYS A 129 -6.14 12.31 9.63
C CYS A 129 -5.34 12.38 8.32
N ASP A 130 -5.69 11.57 7.35
CA ASP A 130 -5.20 11.61 5.96
C ASP A 130 -6.01 12.58 5.08
N THR A 131 -6.98 13.28 5.67
CA THR A 131 -7.83 14.29 5.04
C THR A 131 -7.87 15.56 5.90
N ASP A 132 -8.48 16.63 5.39
CA ASP A 132 -8.61 17.91 6.10
C ASP A 132 -9.73 17.91 7.18
N VAL A 133 -10.35 16.75 7.44
CA VAL A 133 -11.53 16.64 8.32
C VAL A 133 -11.15 16.27 9.76
N GLY A 134 -9.98 15.67 9.96
CA GLY A 134 -9.53 15.21 11.27
C GLY A 134 -9.27 16.32 12.28
N SER A 135 -9.52 16.06 13.58
CA SER A 135 -9.19 16.99 14.66
C SER A 135 -7.67 17.17 14.81
N PRO A 136 -7.12 18.39 14.86
CA PRO A 136 -5.68 18.64 15.02
C PRO A 136 -5.05 17.95 16.24
N GLU A 137 -5.73 17.93 17.37
CA GLU A 137 -5.24 17.26 18.58
C GLU A 137 -5.18 15.75 18.39
N GLN A 138 -6.25 15.17 17.86
CA GLN A 138 -6.35 13.74 17.66
C GLN A 138 -5.35 13.26 16.61
N CYS A 139 -5.26 13.98 15.48
CA CYS A 139 -4.37 13.62 14.40
C CYS A 139 -2.90 13.86 14.75
N GLY A 140 -2.58 14.92 15.49
CA GLY A 140 -1.25 15.13 16.03
C GLY A 140 -0.84 14.03 17.00
N SER A 141 -1.74 13.57 17.87
CA SER A 141 -1.51 12.44 18.77
C SER A 141 -1.34 11.11 18.01
N ALA A 142 -2.18 10.86 17.00
CA ALA A 142 -2.09 9.66 16.17
C ALA A 142 -0.77 9.62 15.38
N LEU A 143 -0.33 10.73 14.78
CA LEU A 143 0.96 10.84 14.09
C LEU A 143 2.13 10.61 15.06
N HIS A 144 2.07 11.20 16.25
CA HIS A 144 3.09 10.99 17.27
C HIS A 144 3.21 9.51 17.67
N THR A 145 2.08 8.84 17.92
CA THR A 145 2.04 7.41 18.24
C THR A 145 2.59 6.56 17.11
N MET A 146 2.24 6.88 15.86
CA MET A 146 2.73 6.18 14.68
C MET A 146 4.25 6.32 14.55
N ASN A 147 4.80 7.51 14.75
CA ASN A 147 6.23 7.77 14.70
C ASN A 147 6.99 7.05 15.84
N ALA A 148 6.44 7.01 17.05
CA ALA A 148 7.00 6.27 18.17
C ALA A 148 7.04 4.75 17.90
N ASN A 149 5.99 4.20 17.29
CA ASN A 149 5.95 2.79 16.91
C ASN A 149 6.94 2.48 15.77
N LEU A 150 7.12 3.40 14.82
CA LEU A 150 8.13 3.28 13.77
C LEU A 150 9.55 3.28 14.33
N ASP A 151 9.85 4.17 15.28
CA ASP A 151 11.15 4.19 15.95
C ASP A 151 11.42 2.89 16.70
N ARG A 152 10.40 2.32 17.35
CA ARG A 152 10.50 1.00 17.97
C ARG A 152 10.79 -0.09 16.95
N LEU A 153 10.09 -0.10 15.80
CA LEU A 153 10.34 -1.06 14.73
C LEU A 153 11.78 -0.95 14.19
N SER A 154 12.28 0.28 14.00
CA SER A 154 13.67 0.53 13.60
C SER A 154 14.66 -0.14 14.56
N LYS A 155 14.51 0.06 15.87
CA LYS A 155 15.36 -0.55 16.91
C LYS A 155 15.30 -2.07 16.93
N GLU A 156 14.11 -2.66 16.74
CA GLU A 156 13.98 -4.11 16.67
C GLU A 156 14.69 -4.68 15.43
N LEU A 157 14.61 -4.00 14.29
CA LEU A 157 15.31 -4.38 13.08
C LEU A 157 16.83 -4.24 13.21
N GLU A 158 17.33 -3.20 13.88
CA GLU A 158 18.75 -3.03 14.18
C GLU A 158 19.28 -4.18 15.05
N SER A 159 18.50 -4.59 16.05
CA SER A 159 18.87 -5.67 16.97
C SER A 159 18.75 -7.07 16.34
N ALA A 160 18.11 -7.20 15.20
CA ALA A 160 17.85 -8.46 14.50
C ALA A 160 18.92 -8.83 13.47
N GLY A 161 19.86 -7.95 13.15
CA GLY A 161 20.95 -8.14 12.20
C GLY A 161 22.30 -7.87 12.76
#